data_75a946febf339084e5fbbdae59986d3b
#
_entry.id   75a946febf339084e5fbbdae59986d3b
#
_cell.length_a   1.000
_cell.length_b   1.000
_cell.length_c   1.000
_cell.angle_alpha   90.00
_cell.angle_beta   90.00
_cell.angle_gamma   90.00
#
_symmetry.space_group_name_H-M   'P 1'
#
loop_
_entity.id
_entity.type
_entity.pdbx_description
1 polymer ?
#
loop_
_entity_poly.entity_id
_entity_poly.type
_entity_poly.pdbx_seq_one_letter_code
_entity_poly.pdbx_strand_id
1 'polypeptide(L)'
;MEQNNAFLGTAPIGKLMRGYALPCIISLLVGALYNIVDQIFIANASYLGSYGNAANTVVFPLTVVALAIAVMVGDGCCAFVSICLGRQEGKKASRSVGNAVLLCVAASLILTAVYLIFADQIIAMFGGTVNEETFLHSQEYFFYITIGIPLYMFGQAMNPVIRADGSPRFAMVSTLAGALANIILDPIFIFCFRWGMMGAAVATVIGQAITAVLAVWYLCHMKIVYLSKQDFRLDGAVCGRTLGLGITSFLSQISLVAAMAAINNMLRKYGALDAIFSQAQYAQIPMAVVGIVMKFFQIVISIVVGMAAGCIPIVGFNMGAGLKPRVKALFTKLLTWEALVGFAALILVEFFPRQPVSYT
;
A
#
# COMPACT_ATOMS: atom_id res chain seq x y z
N MET A 1 -27.77 21.03 3.88
CA MET A 1 -28.06 19.68 4.43
C MET A 1 -26.80 19.19 5.08
N GLU A 2 -26.76 19.13 6.41
CA GLU A 2 -25.67 18.49 7.13
C GLU A 2 -25.67 17.00 6.80
N GLN A 3 -24.84 16.60 5.86
CA GLN A 3 -24.54 15.17 5.65
C GLN A 3 -23.62 14.73 6.81
N ASN A 4 -24.27 14.43 7.92
CA ASN A 4 -23.59 14.01 9.13
C ASN A 4 -23.34 12.51 9.03
N ASN A 5 -22.09 12.07 9.30
CA ASN A 5 -21.75 10.63 9.43
C ASN A 5 -22.48 9.93 10.60
N ALA A 6 -23.56 10.49 11.11
CA ALA A 6 -24.35 9.94 12.22
C ALA A 6 -24.77 8.47 11.99
N PHE A 7 -24.95 8.05 10.74
CA PHE A 7 -25.24 6.67 10.41
C PHE A 7 -24.16 5.67 10.87
N LEU A 8 -22.89 6.12 11.03
CA LEU A 8 -21.82 5.29 11.55
C LEU A 8 -22.05 4.91 13.03
N GLY A 9 -22.76 5.76 13.77
CA GLY A 9 -23.15 5.50 15.15
C GLY A 9 -24.45 4.72 15.32
N THR A 10 -25.30 4.62 14.29
CA THR A 10 -26.65 4.06 14.40
C THR A 10 -26.89 2.81 13.57
N ALA A 11 -26.32 2.74 12.38
CA ALA A 11 -26.54 1.62 11.45
C ALA A 11 -25.98 0.28 11.99
N PRO A 12 -26.52 -0.87 11.56
CA PRO A 12 -26.05 -2.19 11.95
C PRO A 12 -24.57 -2.38 11.59
N ILE A 13 -23.76 -2.86 12.53
CA ILE A 13 -22.29 -3.03 12.39
C ILE A 13 -21.94 -3.85 11.13
N GLY A 14 -22.64 -4.95 10.87
CA GLY A 14 -22.35 -5.80 9.70
C GLY A 14 -22.61 -5.11 8.36
N LYS A 15 -23.57 -4.16 8.30
CA LYS A 15 -23.83 -3.34 7.10
C LYS A 15 -22.70 -2.32 6.91
N LEU A 16 -22.26 -1.69 7.99
CA LEU A 16 -21.14 -0.74 7.98
C LEU A 16 -19.83 -1.41 7.56
N MET A 17 -19.51 -2.56 8.17
CA MET A 17 -18.30 -3.32 7.79
C MET A 17 -18.33 -3.67 6.30
N ARG A 18 -19.41 -4.23 5.78
CA ARG A 18 -19.52 -4.53 4.34
C ARG A 18 -19.35 -3.28 3.47
N GLY A 19 -19.94 -2.17 3.88
CA GLY A 19 -19.88 -0.91 3.12
C GLY A 19 -18.50 -0.26 3.06
N TYR A 20 -17.65 -0.48 4.06
CA TYR A 20 -16.34 0.13 4.18
C TYR A 20 -15.19 -0.87 3.97
N ALA A 21 -15.26 -2.07 4.58
CA ALA A 21 -14.20 -3.04 4.46
C ALA A 21 -14.13 -3.66 3.06
N LEU A 22 -15.27 -4.02 2.43
CA LEU A 22 -15.25 -4.66 1.11
C LEU A 22 -14.60 -3.79 0.03
N PRO A 23 -14.93 -2.48 -0.13
CA PRO A 23 -14.20 -1.63 -1.06
C PRO A 23 -12.70 -1.53 -0.74
N CYS A 24 -12.32 -1.51 0.53
CA CYS A 24 -10.92 -1.45 0.94
C CYS A 24 -10.17 -2.76 0.60
N ILE A 25 -10.78 -3.92 0.87
CA ILE A 25 -10.25 -5.23 0.49
C ILE A 25 -10.02 -5.30 -1.02
N ILE A 26 -11.01 -4.90 -1.82
CA ILE A 26 -10.90 -4.89 -3.28
C ILE A 26 -9.75 -3.99 -3.74
N SER A 27 -9.61 -2.78 -3.16
CA SER A 27 -8.52 -1.87 -3.48
C SER A 27 -7.15 -2.49 -3.23
N LEU A 28 -6.95 -3.14 -2.07
CA LEU A 28 -5.67 -3.74 -1.71
C LEU A 28 -5.39 -5.02 -2.50
N LEU A 29 -6.41 -5.85 -2.76
CA LEU A 29 -6.26 -7.03 -3.61
C LEU A 29 -5.87 -6.66 -5.04
N VAL A 30 -6.54 -5.67 -5.61
CA VAL A 30 -6.17 -5.18 -6.96
C VAL A 30 -4.77 -4.60 -6.96
N GLY A 31 -4.39 -3.87 -5.89
CA GLY A 31 -3.02 -3.38 -5.69
C GLY A 31 -1.98 -4.52 -5.65
N ALA A 32 -2.29 -5.63 -4.98
CA ALA A 32 -1.41 -6.80 -4.95
C ALA A 32 -1.35 -7.50 -6.32
N LEU A 33 -2.50 -7.65 -6.98
CA LEU A 33 -2.60 -8.34 -8.26
C LEU A 33 -1.88 -7.57 -9.39
N TYR A 34 -2.04 -6.24 -9.48
CA TYR A 34 -1.34 -5.50 -10.54
C TYR A 34 0.18 -5.56 -10.38
N ASN A 35 0.70 -5.54 -9.16
CA ASN A 35 2.14 -5.74 -8.91
C ASN A 35 2.64 -7.12 -9.40
N ILE A 36 1.82 -8.17 -9.26
CA ILE A 36 2.13 -9.51 -9.77
C ILE A 36 2.11 -9.51 -11.30
N VAL A 37 1.11 -8.88 -11.90
CA VAL A 37 0.96 -8.78 -13.37
C VAL A 37 2.11 -8.00 -13.98
N ASP A 38 2.52 -6.87 -13.39
CA ASP A 38 3.69 -6.09 -13.81
C ASP A 38 4.96 -6.95 -13.81
N GLN A 39 5.21 -7.70 -12.73
CA GLN A 39 6.34 -8.63 -12.68
C GLN A 39 6.28 -9.72 -13.78
N ILE A 40 5.08 -10.23 -14.11
CA ILE A 40 4.90 -11.19 -15.19
C ILE A 40 5.24 -10.56 -16.54
N PHE A 41 4.83 -9.32 -16.80
CA PHE A 41 5.17 -8.65 -18.05
C PHE A 41 6.69 -8.40 -18.18
N ILE A 42 7.34 -7.94 -17.11
CA ILE A 42 8.80 -7.77 -17.08
C ILE A 42 9.51 -9.11 -17.32
N ALA A 43 9.06 -10.19 -16.66
CA ALA A 43 9.66 -11.52 -16.80
C ALA A 43 9.53 -12.10 -18.22
N ASN A 44 8.45 -11.78 -18.93
CA ASN A 44 8.21 -12.26 -20.29
C ASN A 44 8.84 -11.36 -21.38
N ALA A 45 9.45 -10.25 -21.02
CA ALA A 45 10.21 -9.41 -21.95
C ALA A 45 11.58 -10.03 -22.22
N SER A 46 11.68 -10.83 -23.28
CA SER A 46 12.89 -11.62 -23.62
C SER A 46 14.17 -10.79 -23.73
N TYR A 47 14.07 -9.51 -24.07
CA TYR A 47 15.21 -8.60 -24.18
C TYR A 47 15.68 -8.03 -22.84
N LEU A 48 14.89 -8.13 -21.78
CA LEU A 48 15.28 -7.77 -20.40
C LEU A 48 15.91 -8.95 -19.66
N GLY A 49 15.63 -10.17 -20.07
CA GLY A 49 16.11 -11.39 -19.41
C GLY A 49 15.71 -11.47 -17.92
N SER A 50 16.58 -12.06 -17.12
CA SER A 50 16.41 -12.12 -15.66
C SER A 50 16.74 -10.81 -14.94
N TYR A 51 17.42 -9.89 -15.63
CA TYR A 51 17.91 -8.62 -15.04
C TYR A 51 16.78 -7.66 -14.71
N GLY A 52 15.71 -7.63 -15.51
CA GLY A 52 14.52 -6.80 -15.26
C GLY A 52 13.84 -7.16 -13.93
N ASN A 53 13.61 -8.45 -13.68
CA ASN A 53 13.04 -8.91 -12.41
C ASN A 53 13.99 -8.67 -11.22
N ALA A 54 15.30 -8.80 -11.40
CA ALA A 54 16.28 -8.48 -10.39
C ALA A 54 16.23 -6.99 -10.02
N ALA A 55 16.16 -6.10 -11.03
CA ALA A 55 16.03 -4.66 -10.82
C ALA A 55 14.76 -4.28 -10.07
N ASN A 56 13.60 -4.85 -10.43
CA ASN A 56 12.35 -4.64 -9.71
C ASN A 56 12.46 -5.09 -8.24
N THR A 57 13.11 -6.23 -7.98
CA THR A 57 13.31 -6.76 -6.62
C THR A 57 14.19 -5.83 -5.77
N VAL A 58 15.21 -5.20 -6.36
CA VAL A 58 16.08 -4.22 -5.68
C VAL A 58 15.32 -2.94 -5.31
N VAL A 59 14.43 -2.48 -6.19
CA VAL A 59 13.69 -1.21 -6.00
C VAL A 59 12.45 -1.39 -5.10
N PHE A 60 11.86 -2.58 -5.04
CA PHE A 60 10.63 -2.84 -4.29
C PHE A 60 10.68 -2.39 -2.81
N PRO A 61 11.71 -2.67 -1.99
CA PRO A 61 11.77 -2.21 -0.60
C PRO A 61 11.68 -0.69 -0.46
N LEU A 62 12.17 0.05 -1.44
CA LEU A 62 12.16 1.51 -1.44
C LEU A 62 10.76 2.07 -1.66
N THR A 63 9.97 1.41 -2.51
CA THR A 63 8.55 1.76 -2.68
C THR A 63 7.74 1.44 -1.43
N VAL A 64 8.11 0.40 -0.66
CA VAL A 64 7.45 0.07 0.61
C VAL A 64 7.77 1.11 1.70
N VAL A 65 8.98 1.69 1.73
CA VAL A 65 9.29 2.81 2.63
C VAL A 65 8.41 4.02 2.32
N ALA A 66 8.24 4.36 1.04
CA ALA A 66 7.34 5.43 0.61
C ALA A 66 5.87 5.14 1.03
N LEU A 67 5.42 3.88 0.85
CA LEU A 67 4.11 3.43 1.30
C LEU A 67 3.96 3.56 2.82
N ALA A 68 4.94 3.14 3.61
CA ALA A 68 4.90 3.20 5.06
C ALA A 68 4.67 4.63 5.57
N ILE A 69 5.38 5.60 4.98
CA ILE A 69 5.21 7.02 5.31
C ILE A 69 3.82 7.52 4.88
N ALA A 70 3.38 7.15 3.67
CA ALA A 70 2.09 7.56 3.14
C ALA A 70 0.92 7.05 3.99
N VAL A 71 0.93 5.76 4.37
CA VAL A 71 -0.13 5.19 5.22
C VAL A 71 -0.07 5.69 6.66
N MET A 72 1.11 6.03 7.17
CA MET A 72 1.23 6.69 8.47
C MET A 72 0.43 8.00 8.49
N VAL A 73 0.60 8.83 7.48
CA VAL A 73 -0.14 10.08 7.36
C VAL A 73 -1.62 9.84 7.07
N GLY A 74 -1.93 8.96 6.13
CA GLY A 74 -3.27 8.70 5.63
C GLY A 74 -4.18 8.01 6.67
N ASP A 75 -3.76 6.90 7.24
CA ASP A 75 -4.55 6.16 8.25
C ASP A 75 -4.64 6.95 9.55
N GLY A 76 -3.56 7.66 9.93
CA GLY A 76 -3.57 8.54 11.09
C GLY A 76 -4.55 9.70 10.93
N CYS A 77 -4.58 10.34 9.76
CA CYS A 77 -5.56 11.37 9.43
C CYS A 77 -6.98 10.80 9.41
N CYS A 78 -7.19 9.66 8.77
CA CYS A 78 -8.47 8.97 8.72
C CYS A 78 -9.04 8.70 10.13
N ALA A 79 -8.19 8.17 11.02
CA ALA A 79 -8.57 7.92 12.41
C ALA A 79 -8.91 9.21 13.15
N PHE A 80 -8.06 10.24 13.04
CA PHE A 80 -8.28 11.50 13.74
C PHE A 80 -9.50 12.27 13.22
N VAL A 81 -9.67 12.36 11.91
CA VAL A 81 -10.85 12.95 11.28
C VAL A 81 -12.13 12.25 11.77
N SER A 82 -12.13 10.92 11.77
CA SER A 82 -13.30 10.15 12.19
C SER A 82 -13.63 10.36 13.67
N ILE A 83 -12.61 10.45 14.54
CA ILE A 83 -12.80 10.80 15.96
C ILE A 83 -13.38 12.21 16.10
N CYS A 84 -12.86 13.19 15.36
CA CYS A 84 -13.35 14.55 15.39
C CYS A 84 -14.80 14.65 14.91
N LEU A 85 -15.15 13.93 13.85
CA LEU A 85 -16.54 13.86 13.35
C LEU A 85 -17.48 13.23 14.38
N GLY A 86 -17.03 12.17 15.08
CA GLY A 86 -17.79 11.59 16.21
C GLY A 86 -18.00 12.54 17.36
N ARG A 87 -17.07 13.46 17.60
CA ARG A 87 -17.15 14.56 18.62
C ARG A 87 -17.86 15.81 18.14
N GLN A 88 -18.29 15.82 16.87
CA GLN A 88 -18.88 17.00 16.22
C GLN A 88 -17.90 18.20 16.11
N GLU A 89 -16.58 17.92 16.09
CA GLU A 89 -15.50 18.89 15.95
C GLU A 89 -15.09 19.07 14.47
N GLY A 90 -16.01 19.48 13.60
CA GLY A 90 -15.78 19.57 12.15
C GLY A 90 -14.58 20.43 11.74
N LYS A 91 -14.33 21.57 12.41
CA LYS A 91 -13.16 22.42 12.12
C LYS A 91 -11.83 21.71 12.37
N LYS A 92 -11.73 20.86 13.41
CA LYS A 92 -10.53 20.06 13.67
C LYS A 92 -10.37 18.98 12.63
N ALA A 93 -11.47 18.40 12.16
CA ALA A 93 -11.45 17.42 11.07
C ALA A 93 -10.90 18.05 9.77
N SER A 94 -11.43 19.22 9.36
CA SER A 94 -10.93 19.95 8.18
C SER A 94 -9.44 20.29 8.31
N ARG A 95 -9.04 20.80 9.46
CA ARG A 95 -7.63 21.13 9.72
C ARG A 95 -6.72 19.92 9.68
N SER A 96 -7.20 18.75 10.14
CA SER A 96 -6.45 17.48 10.04
C SER A 96 -6.19 17.08 8.59
N VAL A 97 -7.20 17.18 7.72
CA VAL A 97 -7.04 16.88 6.29
C VAL A 97 -6.06 17.84 5.62
N GLY A 98 -6.19 19.16 5.85
CA GLY A 98 -5.25 20.15 5.30
C GLY A 98 -3.81 19.91 5.75
N ASN A 99 -3.61 19.57 7.04
CA ASN A 99 -2.28 19.23 7.56
C ASN A 99 -1.74 17.91 7.01
N ALA A 100 -2.60 16.89 6.81
CA ALA A 100 -2.19 15.64 6.21
C ALA A 100 -1.73 15.81 4.75
N VAL A 101 -2.40 16.66 3.98
CA VAL A 101 -1.97 17.03 2.62
C VAL A 101 -0.57 17.65 2.65
N LEU A 102 -0.35 18.64 3.54
CA LEU A 102 0.95 19.31 3.65
C LEU A 102 2.06 18.35 4.10
N LEU A 103 1.79 17.52 5.12
CA LEU A 103 2.73 16.50 5.60
C LEU A 103 3.09 15.51 4.49
N CYS A 104 2.10 15.04 3.75
CA CYS A 104 2.31 14.08 2.67
C CYS A 104 3.16 14.69 1.55
N VAL A 105 2.83 15.91 1.11
CA VAL A 105 3.61 16.63 0.08
C VAL A 105 5.03 16.88 0.56
N ALA A 106 5.22 17.41 1.76
CA ALA A 106 6.56 17.66 2.29
C ALA A 106 7.39 16.37 2.42
N ALA A 107 6.81 15.31 3.01
CA ALA A 107 7.50 14.04 3.19
C ALA A 107 7.85 13.39 1.84
N SER A 108 6.95 13.46 0.85
CA SER A 108 7.20 12.89 -0.47
C SER A 108 8.30 13.64 -1.23
N LEU A 109 8.34 14.96 -1.16
CA LEU A 109 9.41 15.76 -1.78
C LEU A 109 10.77 15.53 -1.11
N ILE A 110 10.80 15.45 0.22
CA ILE A 110 12.02 15.12 0.98
C ILE A 110 12.51 13.72 0.58
N LEU A 111 11.63 12.73 0.57
CA LEU A 111 11.98 11.35 0.21
C LEU A 111 12.48 11.28 -1.24
N THR A 112 11.82 11.95 -2.18
CA THR A 112 12.27 12.04 -3.58
C THR A 112 13.65 12.66 -3.68
N ALA A 113 13.91 13.76 -2.97
CA ALA A 113 15.23 14.39 -2.96
C ALA A 113 16.31 13.45 -2.40
N VAL A 114 16.04 12.78 -1.28
CA VAL A 114 16.95 11.79 -0.69
C VAL A 114 17.23 10.65 -1.67
N TYR A 115 16.22 10.12 -2.33
CA TYR A 115 16.36 9.03 -3.28
C TYR A 115 17.14 9.43 -4.53
N LEU A 116 16.96 10.64 -5.05
CA LEU A 116 17.73 11.13 -6.18
C LEU A 116 19.19 11.42 -5.83
N ILE A 117 19.46 11.98 -4.63
CA ILE A 117 20.82 12.30 -4.20
C ILE A 117 21.64 11.04 -3.89
N PHE A 118 21.02 10.03 -3.28
CA PHE A 118 21.68 8.82 -2.80
C PHE A 118 21.31 7.57 -3.62
N ALA A 119 20.87 7.73 -4.88
CA ALA A 119 20.36 6.65 -5.72
C ALA A 119 21.32 5.45 -5.78
N ASP A 120 22.59 5.69 -6.14
CA ASP A 120 23.58 4.62 -6.33
C ASP A 120 23.90 3.88 -5.03
N GLN A 121 24.04 4.62 -3.93
CA GLN A 121 24.31 4.04 -2.61
C GLN A 121 23.13 3.17 -2.13
N ILE A 122 21.91 3.65 -2.37
CA ILE A 122 20.70 2.95 -1.99
C ILE A 122 20.54 1.68 -2.82
N ILE A 123 20.70 1.75 -4.14
CA ILE A 123 20.64 0.58 -5.03
C ILE A 123 21.72 -0.45 -4.64
N ALA A 124 22.93 0.01 -4.35
CA ALA A 124 24.02 -0.87 -3.90
C ALA A 124 23.68 -1.57 -2.57
N MET A 125 23.10 -0.85 -1.62
CA MET A 125 22.71 -1.40 -0.31
C MET A 125 21.65 -2.51 -0.42
N PHE A 126 20.76 -2.45 -1.42
CA PHE A 126 19.73 -3.45 -1.66
C PHE A 126 20.14 -4.54 -2.67
N GLY A 127 21.42 -4.61 -3.03
CA GLY A 127 21.98 -5.70 -3.81
C GLY A 127 21.96 -5.48 -5.33
N GLY A 128 21.77 -4.24 -5.79
CA GLY A 128 21.79 -3.92 -7.23
C GLY A 128 23.15 -4.09 -7.91
N THR A 129 24.25 -4.22 -7.14
CA THR A 129 25.62 -4.34 -7.65
C THR A 129 26.05 -5.78 -7.94
N VAL A 130 25.14 -6.73 -8.03
CA VAL A 130 25.47 -8.14 -8.33
C VAL A 130 26.10 -8.28 -9.72
N ASN A 131 25.65 -7.50 -10.68
CA ASN A 131 26.24 -7.36 -12.02
C ASN A 131 25.90 -5.98 -12.60
N GLU A 132 26.64 -5.57 -13.63
CA GLU A 132 26.51 -4.25 -14.25
C GLU A 132 25.14 -4.03 -14.90
N GLU A 133 24.57 -5.04 -15.55
CA GLU A 133 23.26 -4.92 -16.22
C GLU A 133 22.11 -4.78 -15.21
N THR A 134 22.13 -5.54 -14.11
CA THR A 134 21.15 -5.36 -13.03
C THR A 134 21.25 -3.98 -12.41
N PHE A 135 22.48 -3.44 -12.26
CA PHE A 135 22.68 -2.11 -11.71
C PHE A 135 22.09 -1.03 -12.64
N LEU A 136 22.39 -1.09 -13.94
CA LEU A 136 21.86 -0.15 -14.95
C LEU A 136 20.32 -0.18 -15.02
N HIS A 137 19.73 -1.37 -15.08
CA HIS A 137 18.28 -1.52 -15.08
C HIS A 137 17.64 -1.05 -13.77
N SER A 138 18.33 -1.25 -12.64
CA SER A 138 17.86 -0.76 -11.34
C SER A 138 17.91 0.76 -11.28
N GLN A 139 18.97 1.41 -11.78
CA GLN A 139 19.09 2.85 -11.84
C GLN A 139 17.99 3.45 -12.73
N GLU A 140 17.78 2.90 -13.93
CA GLU A 140 16.76 3.35 -14.85
C GLU A 140 15.36 3.26 -14.21
N TYR A 141 14.98 2.08 -13.69
CA TYR A 141 13.69 1.86 -13.04
C TYR A 141 13.51 2.74 -11.82
N PHE A 142 14.52 2.82 -10.95
CA PHE A 142 14.49 3.60 -9.73
C PHE A 142 14.33 5.10 -9.99
N PHE A 143 15.00 5.63 -11.02
CA PHE A 143 14.89 7.05 -11.37
C PHE A 143 13.45 7.44 -11.72
N TYR A 144 12.81 6.69 -12.64
CA TYR A 144 11.44 7.00 -13.05
C TYR A 144 10.42 6.77 -11.92
N ILE A 145 10.57 5.68 -11.15
CA ILE A 145 9.73 5.43 -9.97
C ILE A 145 9.88 6.56 -8.95
N THR A 146 11.10 7.04 -8.71
CA THR A 146 11.39 8.10 -7.75
C THR A 146 10.70 9.41 -8.12
N ILE A 147 10.66 9.78 -9.39
CA ILE A 147 9.90 10.94 -9.88
C ILE A 147 8.40 10.77 -9.59
N GLY A 148 7.89 9.54 -9.64
CA GLY A 148 6.50 9.20 -9.34
C GLY A 148 6.15 9.16 -7.85
N ILE A 149 7.14 9.12 -6.93
CA ILE A 149 6.90 9.01 -5.47
C ILE A 149 5.92 10.05 -4.93
N PRO A 150 5.99 11.34 -5.27
CA PRO A 150 5.02 12.32 -4.77
C PRO A 150 3.57 11.96 -5.14
N LEU A 151 3.34 11.51 -6.36
CA LEU A 151 2.02 11.10 -6.84
C LEU A 151 1.56 9.83 -6.15
N TYR A 152 2.46 8.84 -6.02
CA TYR A 152 2.21 7.59 -5.32
C TYR A 152 1.82 7.82 -3.86
N MET A 153 2.67 8.52 -3.11
CA MET A 153 2.44 8.80 -1.69
C MET A 153 1.14 9.59 -1.48
N PHE A 154 0.87 10.57 -2.34
CA PHE A 154 -0.35 11.36 -2.26
C PHE A 154 -1.59 10.50 -2.47
N GLY A 155 -1.63 9.67 -3.51
CA GLY A 155 -2.73 8.74 -3.76
C GLY A 155 -2.96 7.78 -2.60
N GLN A 156 -1.89 7.20 -2.05
CA GLN A 156 -1.95 6.27 -0.92
C GLN A 156 -2.39 6.95 0.38
N ALA A 157 -1.91 8.14 0.67
CA ALA A 157 -2.28 8.88 1.89
C ALA A 157 -3.71 9.43 1.84
N MET A 158 -4.19 9.86 0.67
CA MET A 158 -5.54 10.43 0.54
C MET A 158 -6.64 9.37 0.45
N ASN A 159 -6.33 8.14 0.06
CA ASN A 159 -7.31 7.06 -0.01
C ASN A 159 -8.03 6.80 1.34
N PRO A 160 -7.33 6.66 2.50
CA PRO A 160 -7.97 6.59 3.81
C PRO A 160 -8.80 7.84 4.17
N VAL A 161 -8.33 9.03 3.78
CA VAL A 161 -9.03 10.30 4.05
C VAL A 161 -10.37 10.34 3.31
N ILE A 162 -10.39 9.90 2.05
CA ILE A 162 -11.63 9.78 1.25
C ILE A 162 -12.62 8.81 1.91
N ARG A 163 -12.13 7.72 2.52
CA ARG A 163 -12.97 6.80 3.28
C ARG A 163 -13.55 7.45 4.53
N ALA A 164 -12.75 8.26 5.25
CA ALA A 164 -13.21 8.99 6.43
C ALA A 164 -14.30 10.02 6.09
N ASP A 165 -14.24 10.60 4.89
CA ASP A 165 -15.27 11.51 4.36
C ASP A 165 -16.54 10.77 3.85
N GLY A 166 -16.69 9.47 4.15
CA GLY A 166 -17.89 8.69 3.83
C GLY A 166 -17.95 8.15 2.40
N SER A 167 -16.86 8.14 1.65
CA SER A 167 -16.82 7.70 0.25
C SER A 167 -15.87 6.52 -0.02
N PRO A 168 -16.01 5.37 0.68
CA PRO A 168 -15.13 4.21 0.48
C PRO A 168 -15.19 3.64 -0.95
N ARG A 169 -16.34 3.74 -1.61
CA ARG A 169 -16.49 3.29 -3.01
C ARG A 169 -15.68 4.16 -3.97
N PHE A 170 -15.62 5.47 -3.75
CA PHE A 170 -14.81 6.36 -4.58
C PHE A 170 -13.32 6.07 -4.38
N ALA A 171 -12.87 5.86 -3.14
CA ALA A 171 -11.51 5.46 -2.84
C ALA A 171 -11.12 4.16 -3.57
N MET A 172 -12.02 3.17 -3.62
CA MET A 172 -11.84 1.94 -4.39
C MET A 172 -11.73 2.22 -5.89
N VAL A 173 -12.67 2.97 -6.46
CA VAL A 173 -12.69 3.27 -7.90
C VAL A 173 -11.43 4.02 -8.34
N SER A 174 -10.91 4.96 -7.54
CA SER A 174 -9.68 5.68 -7.85
C SER A 174 -8.46 4.74 -7.92
N THR A 175 -8.36 3.78 -7.00
CA THR A 175 -7.29 2.77 -7.03
C THR A 175 -7.44 1.82 -8.22
N LEU A 176 -8.66 1.36 -8.49
CA LEU A 176 -8.96 0.51 -9.65
C LEU A 176 -8.61 1.19 -10.97
N ALA A 177 -8.96 2.48 -11.13
CA ALA A 177 -8.65 3.24 -12.35
C ALA A 177 -7.14 3.32 -12.59
N GLY A 178 -6.35 3.59 -11.54
CA GLY A 178 -4.89 3.62 -11.63
C GLY A 178 -4.29 2.25 -11.97
N ALA A 179 -4.76 1.20 -11.31
CA ALA A 179 -4.29 -0.16 -11.55
C ALA A 179 -4.65 -0.66 -12.96
N LEU A 180 -5.87 -0.36 -13.43
CA LEU A 180 -6.29 -0.74 -14.78
C LEU A 180 -5.47 0.00 -15.86
N ALA A 181 -5.19 1.29 -15.66
CA ALA A 181 -4.34 2.04 -16.57
C ALA A 181 -2.92 1.45 -16.63
N ASN A 182 -2.33 1.09 -15.48
CA ASN A 182 -1.03 0.43 -15.44
C ASN A 182 -1.05 -0.89 -16.22
N ILE A 183 -1.99 -1.81 -15.92
CA ILE A 183 -2.11 -3.12 -16.60
C ILE A 183 -2.25 -2.99 -18.13
N ILE A 184 -2.92 -1.93 -18.60
CA ILE A 184 -3.08 -1.68 -20.05
C ILE A 184 -1.80 -1.08 -20.66
N LEU A 185 -1.14 -0.17 -19.95
CA LEU A 185 0.03 0.54 -20.45
C LEU A 185 1.32 -0.28 -20.41
N ASP A 186 1.47 -1.17 -19.40
CA ASP A 186 2.64 -2.04 -19.29
C ASP A 186 2.96 -2.81 -20.57
N PRO A 187 2.04 -3.62 -21.14
CA PRO A 187 2.36 -4.36 -22.36
C PRO A 187 2.62 -3.43 -23.56
N ILE A 188 1.99 -2.26 -23.60
CA ILE A 188 2.22 -1.28 -24.69
C ILE A 188 3.65 -0.74 -24.61
N PHE A 189 4.09 -0.32 -23.42
CA PHE A 189 5.41 0.29 -23.26
C PHE A 189 6.53 -0.76 -23.27
N ILE A 190 6.29 -1.94 -22.67
CA ILE A 190 7.29 -3.01 -22.61
C ILE A 190 7.42 -3.71 -23.98
N PHE A 191 6.32 -4.17 -24.59
CA PHE A 191 6.40 -5.01 -25.79
C PHE A 191 6.28 -4.25 -27.10
N CYS A 192 5.40 -3.23 -27.21
CA CYS A 192 5.23 -2.49 -28.45
C CYS A 192 6.32 -1.43 -28.62
N PHE A 193 6.57 -0.60 -27.61
CA PHE A 193 7.57 0.47 -27.68
C PHE A 193 8.97 0.00 -27.31
N ARG A 194 9.09 -1.15 -26.64
CA ARG A 194 10.35 -1.72 -26.16
C ARG A 194 11.16 -0.76 -25.27
N TRP A 195 10.46 -0.01 -24.39
CA TRP A 195 11.09 0.93 -23.48
C TRP A 195 11.72 0.27 -22.25
N GLY A 196 11.68 -1.05 -22.14
CA GLY A 196 12.35 -1.77 -21.07
C GLY A 196 11.83 -1.43 -19.68
N MET A 197 12.77 -1.30 -18.74
CA MET A 197 12.46 -0.95 -17.35
C MET A 197 11.89 0.47 -17.22
N MET A 198 12.31 1.40 -18.09
CA MET A 198 11.68 2.72 -18.18
C MET A 198 10.18 2.59 -18.50
N GLY A 199 9.80 1.71 -19.45
CA GLY A 199 8.41 1.52 -19.85
C GLY A 199 7.53 1.06 -18.68
N ALA A 200 7.97 0.04 -17.94
CA ALA A 200 7.28 -0.45 -16.74
C ALA A 200 7.14 0.65 -15.68
N ALA A 201 8.23 1.40 -15.41
CA ALA A 201 8.19 2.50 -14.46
C ALA A 201 7.21 3.61 -14.88
N VAL A 202 7.24 4.03 -16.13
CA VAL A 202 6.37 5.09 -16.66
C VAL A 202 4.89 4.66 -16.61
N ALA A 203 4.57 3.42 -16.98
CA ALA A 203 3.20 2.91 -16.87
C ALA A 203 2.71 2.93 -15.42
N THR A 204 3.56 2.52 -14.48
CA THR A 204 3.27 2.57 -13.04
C THR A 204 3.03 4.02 -12.57
N VAL A 205 3.89 4.95 -12.96
CA VAL A 205 3.76 6.38 -12.59
C VAL A 205 2.50 7.01 -13.19
N ILE A 206 2.10 6.65 -14.41
CA ILE A 206 0.84 7.12 -15.00
C ILE A 206 -0.36 6.59 -14.19
N GLY A 207 -0.36 5.32 -13.80
CA GLY A 207 -1.41 4.76 -12.94
C GLY A 207 -1.50 5.46 -11.57
N GLN A 208 -0.35 5.78 -10.97
CA GLN A 208 -0.25 6.55 -9.74
C GLN A 208 -0.75 7.99 -9.93
N ALA A 209 -0.42 8.63 -11.06
CA ALA A 209 -0.89 9.96 -11.40
C ALA A 209 -2.43 10.02 -11.53
N ILE A 210 -3.04 9.03 -12.19
CA ILE A 210 -4.51 8.95 -12.29
C ILE A 210 -5.12 8.85 -10.88
N THR A 211 -4.59 7.99 -10.02
CA THR A 211 -5.07 7.86 -8.64
C THR A 211 -4.92 9.18 -7.86
N ALA A 212 -3.77 9.86 -8.00
CA ALA A 212 -3.51 11.13 -7.34
C ALA A 212 -4.44 12.25 -7.84
N VAL A 213 -4.66 12.35 -9.16
CA VAL A 213 -5.57 13.34 -9.77
C VAL A 213 -7.01 13.12 -9.28
N LEU A 214 -7.47 11.87 -9.23
CA LEU A 214 -8.80 11.56 -8.69
C LEU A 214 -8.90 11.90 -7.20
N ALA A 215 -7.82 11.69 -6.43
CA ALA A 215 -7.77 12.08 -5.02
C ALA A 215 -7.82 13.61 -4.86
N VAL A 216 -7.08 14.38 -5.65
CA VAL A 216 -7.15 15.86 -5.65
C VAL A 216 -8.55 16.32 -6.04
N TRP A 217 -9.12 15.75 -7.10
CA TRP A 217 -10.48 16.10 -7.51
C TRP A 217 -11.48 15.86 -6.37
N TYR A 218 -11.37 14.72 -5.67
CA TYR A 218 -12.24 14.43 -4.54
C TYR A 218 -12.06 15.41 -3.38
N LEU A 219 -10.82 15.77 -3.03
CA LEU A 219 -10.53 16.76 -1.98
C LEU A 219 -11.17 18.12 -2.25
N CYS A 220 -11.28 18.50 -3.53
CA CYS A 220 -12.01 19.71 -3.94
C CYS A 220 -13.55 19.55 -3.83
N HIS A 221 -14.08 18.32 -3.73
CA HIS A 221 -15.51 18.01 -3.72
C HIS A 221 -15.88 17.12 -2.52
N MET A 222 -15.23 17.31 -1.38
CA MET A 222 -15.50 16.54 -0.16
C MET A 222 -16.95 16.71 0.28
N LYS A 223 -17.52 15.65 0.85
CA LYS A 223 -18.96 15.59 1.18
C LYS A 223 -19.28 16.04 2.59
N ILE A 224 -18.38 15.79 3.54
CA ILE A 224 -18.60 15.99 4.98
C ILE A 224 -17.61 16.99 5.54
N VAL A 225 -16.34 16.86 5.14
CA VAL A 225 -15.27 17.74 5.57
C VAL A 225 -15.08 18.86 4.55
N TYR A 226 -15.33 20.12 4.94
CA TYR A 226 -15.16 21.27 4.05
C TYR A 226 -13.77 21.89 4.27
N LEU A 227 -12.93 21.86 3.24
CA LEU A 227 -11.61 22.46 3.28
C LEU A 227 -11.65 23.94 2.94
N SER A 228 -10.99 24.75 3.76
CA SER A 228 -10.74 26.17 3.54
C SER A 228 -9.24 26.44 3.46
N LYS A 229 -8.84 27.59 2.90
CA LYS A 229 -7.43 28.00 2.83
C LYS A 229 -6.75 28.05 4.22
N GLN A 230 -7.52 28.28 5.29
CA GLN A 230 -7.01 28.36 6.66
C GLN A 230 -6.63 26.97 7.21
N ASP A 231 -7.20 25.88 6.68
CA ASP A 231 -6.94 24.52 7.12
C ASP A 231 -5.57 24.01 6.66
N PHE A 232 -4.97 24.67 5.66
CA PHE A 232 -3.60 24.40 5.17
C PHE A 232 -2.52 25.14 5.96
N ARG A 233 -2.79 25.55 7.20
CA ARG A 233 -1.77 26.05 8.13
C ARG A 233 -1.30 24.88 9.01
N LEU A 234 0.01 24.66 9.02
CA LEU A 234 0.61 23.63 9.87
C LEU A 234 0.30 23.88 11.35
N ASP A 235 -0.26 22.87 11.99
CA ASP A 235 -0.54 22.84 13.42
C ASP A 235 0.18 21.63 14.03
N GLY A 236 1.22 21.90 14.83
CA GLY A 236 2.04 20.86 15.42
C GLY A 236 1.26 19.87 16.29
N ALA A 237 0.20 20.33 16.97
CA ALA A 237 -0.65 19.45 17.79
C ALA A 237 -1.48 18.50 16.91
N VAL A 238 -2.03 19.00 15.81
CA VAL A 238 -2.79 18.22 14.84
C VAL A 238 -1.86 17.24 14.11
N CYS A 239 -0.71 17.68 13.65
CA CYS A 239 0.30 16.83 13.01
C CYS A 239 0.77 15.71 13.95
N GLY A 240 1.13 16.05 15.19
CA GLY A 240 1.57 15.07 16.19
C GLY A 240 0.49 14.02 16.50
N ARG A 241 -0.78 14.44 16.56
CA ARG A 241 -1.90 13.52 16.78
C ARG A 241 -2.13 12.60 15.58
N THR A 242 -2.08 13.14 14.36
CA THR A 242 -2.19 12.39 13.12
C THR A 242 -1.07 11.34 13.01
N LEU A 243 0.18 11.75 13.17
CA LEU A 243 1.32 10.84 13.10
C LEU A 243 1.30 9.79 14.22
N GLY A 244 0.93 10.19 15.44
CA GLY A 244 0.80 9.26 16.57
C GLY A 244 -0.26 8.18 16.37
N LEU A 245 -1.37 8.49 15.72
CA LEU A 245 -2.39 7.48 15.37
C LEU A 245 -1.97 6.60 14.18
N GLY A 246 -1.17 7.14 13.27
CA GLY A 246 -0.70 6.42 12.09
C GLY A 246 0.58 5.60 12.29
N ILE A 247 1.28 5.75 13.43
CA ILE A 247 2.55 5.05 13.68
C ILE A 247 2.42 3.52 13.61
N THR A 248 1.26 2.98 13.98
CA THR A 248 0.99 1.54 13.91
C THR A 248 0.99 1.04 12.46
N SER A 249 0.40 1.79 11.54
CA SER A 249 0.42 1.47 10.10
C SER A 249 1.84 1.53 9.53
N PHE A 250 2.62 2.54 9.93
CA PHE A 250 4.03 2.64 9.56
C PHE A 250 4.84 1.45 10.04
N LEU A 251 4.75 1.12 11.33
CA LEU A 251 5.49 0.01 11.92
C LEU A 251 5.09 -1.33 11.31
N SER A 252 3.82 -1.52 10.96
CA SER A 252 3.35 -2.73 10.29
C SER A 252 4.02 -2.93 8.92
N GLN A 253 4.14 -1.87 8.11
CA GLN A 253 4.80 -1.94 6.80
C GLN A 253 6.30 -2.20 6.94
N ILE A 254 6.98 -1.47 7.83
CA ILE A 254 8.42 -1.65 8.07
C ILE A 254 8.73 -3.04 8.64
N SER A 255 7.89 -3.55 9.56
CA SER A 255 8.06 -4.90 10.13
C SER A 255 7.96 -5.98 9.06
N LEU A 256 7.07 -5.82 8.08
CA LEU A 256 6.95 -6.76 6.96
C LEU A 256 8.24 -6.80 6.12
N VAL A 257 8.81 -5.64 5.79
CA VAL A 257 10.08 -5.54 5.05
C VAL A 257 11.22 -6.15 5.83
N ALA A 258 11.32 -5.84 7.13
CA ALA A 258 12.34 -6.40 8.01
C ALA A 258 12.23 -7.93 8.11
N ALA A 259 11.02 -8.47 8.24
CA ALA A 259 10.78 -9.91 8.26
C ALA A 259 11.21 -10.57 6.94
N MET A 260 10.86 -9.98 5.78
CA MET A 260 11.29 -10.50 4.47
C MET A 260 12.81 -10.49 4.32
N ALA A 261 13.47 -9.40 4.74
CA ALA A 261 14.94 -9.32 4.71
C ALA A 261 15.59 -10.37 5.62
N ALA A 262 15.04 -10.60 6.81
CA ALA A 262 15.51 -11.63 7.74
C ALA A 262 15.32 -13.04 7.14
N ILE A 263 14.16 -13.34 6.56
CA ILE A 263 13.89 -14.62 5.90
C ILE A 263 14.88 -14.85 4.76
N ASN A 264 15.09 -13.87 3.87
CA ASN A 264 16.02 -13.99 2.75
C ASN A 264 17.46 -14.23 3.23
N ASN A 265 17.91 -13.52 4.27
CA ASN A 265 19.24 -13.72 4.85
C ASN A 265 19.41 -15.11 5.47
N MET A 266 18.38 -15.60 6.17
CA MET A 266 18.40 -16.96 6.75
C MET A 266 18.41 -18.02 5.67
N LEU A 267 17.62 -17.87 4.61
CA LEU A 267 17.62 -18.79 3.48
C LEU A 267 18.99 -18.88 2.80
N ARG A 268 19.65 -17.73 2.57
CA ARG A 268 21.00 -17.72 2.00
C ARG A 268 22.01 -18.39 2.92
N LYS A 269 21.96 -18.07 4.23
CA LYS A 269 22.92 -18.63 5.21
C LYS A 269 22.75 -20.14 5.40
N TYR A 270 21.52 -20.59 5.64
CA TYR A 270 21.26 -22.01 5.92
C TYR A 270 21.17 -22.85 4.64
N GLY A 271 20.72 -22.30 3.53
CA GLY A 271 20.76 -22.97 2.23
C GLY A 271 22.19 -23.32 1.80
N ALA A 272 23.15 -22.44 2.09
CA ALA A 272 24.58 -22.73 1.82
C ALA A 272 25.17 -23.85 2.70
N LEU A 273 24.53 -24.16 3.83
CA LEU A 273 24.95 -25.25 4.74
C LEU A 273 24.23 -26.58 4.48
N ASP A 274 23.20 -26.58 3.66
CA ASP A 274 22.42 -27.78 3.32
C ASP A 274 23.15 -28.61 2.27
N ALA A 275 23.10 -29.93 2.39
CA ALA A 275 23.82 -30.88 1.50
C ALA A 275 23.32 -30.83 0.05
N ILE A 276 22.06 -30.47 -0.17
CA ILE A 276 21.41 -30.41 -1.49
C ILE A 276 21.47 -28.97 -2.03
N PHE A 277 21.04 -27.99 -1.23
CA PHE A 277 20.91 -26.59 -1.66
C PHE A 277 22.24 -25.81 -1.69
N SER A 278 23.33 -26.36 -1.15
CA SER A 278 24.69 -25.83 -1.34
C SER A 278 25.22 -26.01 -2.77
N GLN A 279 24.63 -26.94 -3.54
CA GLN A 279 25.02 -27.15 -4.94
C GLN A 279 24.48 -26.03 -5.82
N ALA A 280 25.34 -25.48 -6.72
CA ALA A 280 25.02 -24.31 -7.55
C ALA A 280 23.70 -24.46 -8.35
N GLN A 281 23.40 -25.66 -8.82
CA GLN A 281 22.18 -25.96 -9.59
C GLN A 281 20.89 -25.94 -8.77
N TYR A 282 20.95 -26.10 -7.43
CA TYR A 282 19.78 -26.14 -6.53
C TYR A 282 19.71 -24.95 -5.58
N ALA A 283 20.73 -24.09 -5.54
CA ALA A 283 20.85 -22.95 -4.62
C ALA A 283 19.70 -21.95 -4.71
N GLN A 284 19.02 -21.87 -5.86
CA GLN A 284 17.92 -20.94 -6.10
C GLN A 284 16.56 -21.48 -5.64
N ILE A 285 16.40 -22.79 -5.43
CA ILE A 285 15.11 -23.42 -5.11
C ILE A 285 14.47 -22.87 -3.84
N PRO A 286 15.19 -22.75 -2.69
CA PRO A 286 14.58 -22.24 -1.46
C PRO A 286 14.03 -20.80 -1.60
N MET A 287 14.75 -19.93 -2.32
CA MET A 287 14.30 -18.56 -2.56
C MET A 287 13.09 -18.50 -3.51
N ALA A 288 13.05 -19.36 -4.53
CA ALA A 288 11.92 -19.45 -5.44
C ALA A 288 10.64 -19.92 -4.72
N VAL A 289 10.75 -20.95 -3.88
CA VAL A 289 9.63 -21.47 -3.07
C VAL A 289 9.10 -20.39 -2.13
N VAL A 290 9.99 -19.71 -1.40
CA VAL A 290 9.56 -18.62 -0.52
C VAL A 290 8.93 -17.47 -1.31
N GLY A 291 9.45 -17.15 -2.49
CA GLY A 291 8.85 -16.15 -3.38
C GLY A 291 7.39 -16.46 -3.73
N ILE A 292 7.08 -17.71 -4.05
CA ILE A 292 5.70 -18.17 -4.32
C ILE A 292 4.82 -18.07 -3.07
N VAL A 293 5.32 -18.56 -1.93
CA VAL A 293 4.60 -18.51 -0.65
C VAL A 293 4.31 -17.06 -0.25
N MET A 294 5.26 -16.16 -0.46
CA MET A 294 5.08 -14.74 -0.15
C MET A 294 4.04 -14.05 -1.03
N LYS A 295 3.89 -14.45 -2.30
CA LYS A 295 2.80 -13.94 -3.16
C LYS A 295 1.42 -14.39 -2.65
N PHE A 296 1.29 -15.64 -2.23
CA PHE A 296 0.06 -16.11 -1.60
C PHE A 296 -0.21 -15.35 -0.28
N PHE A 297 0.81 -15.20 0.55
CA PHE A 297 0.72 -14.43 1.79
C PHE A 297 0.29 -12.98 1.53
N GLN A 298 0.80 -12.34 0.47
CA GLN A 298 0.42 -10.97 0.09
C GLN A 298 -1.06 -10.84 -0.24
N ILE A 299 -1.67 -11.85 -0.88
CA ILE A 299 -3.10 -11.87 -1.15
C ILE A 299 -3.89 -11.98 0.17
N VAL A 300 -3.51 -12.91 1.06
CA VAL A 300 -4.18 -13.10 2.35
C VAL A 300 -4.07 -11.86 3.23
N ILE A 301 -2.87 -11.29 3.35
CA ILE A 301 -2.64 -10.08 4.16
C ILE A 301 -3.40 -8.88 3.60
N SER A 302 -3.56 -8.77 2.27
CA SER A 302 -4.36 -7.70 1.65
C SER A 302 -5.82 -7.76 2.08
N ILE A 303 -6.38 -8.96 2.27
CA ILE A 303 -7.74 -9.14 2.78
C ILE A 303 -7.83 -8.70 4.24
N VAL A 304 -6.93 -9.17 5.09
CA VAL A 304 -6.91 -8.88 6.54
C VAL A 304 -6.69 -7.38 6.78
N VAL A 305 -5.64 -6.81 6.18
CA VAL A 305 -5.36 -5.37 6.28
C VAL A 305 -6.49 -4.54 5.68
N GLY A 306 -7.10 -5.00 4.58
CA GLY A 306 -8.25 -4.33 3.97
C GLY A 306 -9.48 -4.27 4.89
N MET A 307 -9.74 -5.33 5.66
CA MET A 307 -10.80 -5.34 6.68
C MET A 307 -10.48 -4.36 7.81
N ALA A 308 -9.29 -4.42 8.37
CA ALA A 308 -8.86 -3.53 9.45
C ALA A 308 -8.89 -2.05 9.01
N ALA A 309 -8.21 -1.71 7.91
CA ALA A 309 -8.12 -0.35 7.40
C ALA A 309 -9.49 0.21 6.96
N GLY A 310 -10.35 -0.63 6.39
CA GLY A 310 -11.72 -0.24 6.06
C GLY A 310 -12.58 0.07 7.29
N CYS A 311 -12.28 -0.52 8.46
CA CYS A 311 -13.01 -0.27 9.69
C CYS A 311 -12.51 0.97 10.47
N ILE A 312 -11.37 1.56 10.13
CA ILE A 312 -10.83 2.76 10.81
C ILE A 312 -11.86 3.88 10.95
N PRO A 313 -12.59 4.30 9.88
CA PRO A 313 -13.59 5.36 9.99
C PRO A 313 -14.72 5.03 10.94
N ILE A 314 -15.16 3.77 10.96
CA ILE A 314 -16.28 3.33 11.80
C ILE A 314 -15.86 3.32 13.27
N VAL A 315 -14.67 2.76 13.56
CA VAL A 315 -14.10 2.73 14.91
C VAL A 315 -13.87 4.14 15.43
N GLY A 316 -13.18 4.98 14.61
CA GLY A 316 -12.86 6.35 14.97
C GLY A 316 -14.10 7.18 15.32
N PHE A 317 -15.16 7.11 14.49
CA PHE A 317 -16.41 7.81 14.75
C PHE A 317 -17.06 7.36 16.07
N ASN A 318 -17.22 6.05 16.26
CA ASN A 318 -17.86 5.52 17.48
C ASN A 318 -17.00 5.79 18.75
N MET A 319 -15.68 5.81 18.63
CA MET A 319 -14.77 6.24 19.71
C MET A 319 -14.98 7.72 20.05
N GLY A 320 -15.03 8.59 19.04
CA GLY A 320 -15.28 10.02 19.19
C GLY A 320 -16.64 10.32 19.82
N ALA A 321 -17.68 9.58 19.41
CA ALA A 321 -19.03 9.70 19.93
C ALA A 321 -19.23 9.05 21.32
N GLY A 322 -18.20 8.43 21.92
CA GLY A 322 -18.28 7.77 23.22
C GLY A 322 -19.06 6.44 23.24
N LEU A 323 -19.37 5.87 22.08
CA LEU A 323 -20.17 4.64 21.92
C LEU A 323 -19.32 3.37 22.14
N LYS A 324 -18.70 3.25 23.33
CA LYS A 324 -17.81 2.13 23.71
C LYS A 324 -18.36 0.73 23.45
N PRO A 325 -19.65 0.42 23.74
CA PRO A 325 -20.21 -0.90 23.45
C PRO A 325 -20.18 -1.26 21.96
N ARG A 326 -20.41 -0.27 21.07
CA ARG A 326 -20.34 -0.47 19.61
C ARG A 326 -18.93 -0.71 19.14
N VAL A 327 -17.96 0.02 19.72
CA VAL A 327 -16.53 -0.19 19.41
C VAL A 327 -16.12 -1.62 19.79
N LYS A 328 -16.50 -2.10 20.97
CA LYS A 328 -16.21 -3.47 21.41
C LYS A 328 -16.85 -4.51 20.48
N ALA A 329 -18.12 -4.33 20.13
CA ALA A 329 -18.83 -5.25 19.24
C ALA A 329 -18.22 -5.28 17.83
N LEU A 330 -17.79 -4.11 17.31
CA LEU A 330 -17.10 -4.00 16.03
C LEU A 330 -15.76 -4.73 16.05
N PHE A 331 -14.96 -4.50 17.12
CA PHE A 331 -13.65 -5.13 17.31
C PHE A 331 -13.77 -6.66 17.38
N THR A 332 -14.69 -7.17 18.20
CA THR A 332 -14.94 -8.62 18.30
C THR A 332 -15.33 -9.21 16.95
N LYS A 333 -16.22 -8.51 16.22
CA LYS A 333 -16.66 -8.97 14.89
C LYS A 333 -15.53 -8.94 13.85
N LEU A 334 -14.69 -7.91 13.88
CA LEU A 334 -13.51 -7.80 13.03
C LEU A 334 -12.55 -8.96 13.28
N LEU A 335 -12.16 -9.19 14.54
CA LEU A 335 -11.28 -10.31 14.93
C LEU A 335 -11.85 -11.67 14.49
N THR A 336 -13.18 -11.86 14.64
CA THR A 336 -13.81 -13.12 14.21
C THR A 336 -13.67 -13.33 12.70
N TRP A 337 -13.91 -12.29 11.88
CA TRP A 337 -13.77 -12.40 10.44
C TRP A 337 -12.31 -12.57 10.00
N GLU A 338 -11.38 -11.88 10.64
CA GLU A 338 -9.94 -12.03 10.36
C GLU A 338 -9.44 -13.44 10.72
N ALA A 339 -9.88 -13.97 11.86
CA ALA A 339 -9.57 -15.34 12.26
C ALA A 339 -10.16 -16.37 11.27
N LEU A 340 -11.39 -16.17 10.78
CA LEU A 340 -11.99 -17.04 9.77
C LEU A 340 -11.21 -17.00 8.45
N VAL A 341 -10.77 -15.83 8.01
CA VAL A 341 -9.94 -15.71 6.79
C VAL A 341 -8.60 -16.40 6.99
N GLY A 342 -7.93 -16.17 8.13
CA GLY A 342 -6.67 -16.85 8.46
C GLY A 342 -6.81 -18.37 8.50
N PHE A 343 -7.89 -18.88 9.11
CA PHE A 343 -8.16 -20.30 9.17
C PHE A 343 -8.49 -20.91 7.80
N ALA A 344 -9.25 -20.20 6.97
CA ALA A 344 -9.52 -20.62 5.60
C ALA A 344 -8.23 -20.66 4.75
N ALA A 345 -7.34 -19.66 4.91
CA ALA A 345 -6.04 -19.66 4.25
C ALA A 345 -5.16 -20.84 4.70
N LEU A 346 -5.15 -21.13 6.00
CA LEU A 346 -4.42 -22.28 6.55
C LEU A 346 -4.93 -23.60 5.94
N ILE A 347 -6.25 -23.81 5.88
CA ILE A 347 -6.85 -24.99 5.27
C ILE A 347 -6.44 -25.10 3.80
N LEU A 348 -6.48 -24.01 3.04
CA LEU A 348 -6.09 -24.02 1.63
C LEU A 348 -4.63 -24.44 1.44
N VAL A 349 -3.71 -23.93 2.27
CA VAL A 349 -2.28 -24.27 2.15
C VAL A 349 -1.99 -25.71 2.58
N GLU A 350 -2.62 -26.19 3.66
CA GLU A 350 -2.36 -27.52 4.20
C GLU A 350 -3.00 -28.65 3.38
N PHE A 351 -4.24 -28.44 2.90
CA PHE A 351 -4.96 -29.49 2.17
C PHE A 351 -4.77 -29.47 0.66
N PHE A 352 -4.35 -28.34 0.08
CA PHE A 352 -4.15 -28.20 -1.36
C PHE A 352 -2.73 -27.71 -1.73
N PRO A 353 -1.66 -28.28 -1.18
CA PRO A 353 -0.31 -27.75 -1.39
C PRO A 353 0.18 -27.87 -2.84
N ARG A 354 -0.39 -28.79 -3.65
CA ARG A 354 0.03 -29.03 -5.04
C ARG A 354 -0.57 -28.07 -6.05
N GLN A 355 -1.74 -27.51 -5.78
CA GLN A 355 -2.46 -26.67 -6.74
C GLN A 355 -1.88 -25.25 -6.89
N PRO A 356 -1.43 -24.53 -5.83
CA PRO A 356 -0.79 -23.24 -5.99
C PRO A 356 0.55 -23.30 -6.72
N VAL A 357 1.24 -24.43 -6.68
CA VAL A 357 2.59 -24.61 -7.25
C VAL A 357 2.57 -25.09 -8.70
N SER A 358 1.46 -25.70 -9.16
CA SER A 358 1.37 -26.29 -10.51
C SER A 358 1.16 -25.26 -11.64
N TYR A 359 0.91 -23.99 -11.33
CA TYR A 359 0.65 -22.90 -12.30
C TYR A 359 1.75 -21.83 -12.34
N THR A 360 2.87 -22.06 -11.70
CA THR A 360 4.08 -21.24 -11.74
C THR A 360 5.27 -22.03 -12.22
#